data_e75260e204e9c5ed28a58cbd6b68661d
#
_entry.id   e75260e204e9c5ed28a58cbd6b68661d
#
_cell.length_a   1.000
_cell.length_b   1.000
_cell.length_c   1.000
_cell.angle_alpha   90.00
_cell.angle_beta   90.00
_cell.angle_gamma   90.00
#
_symmetry.space_group_name_H-M   'P 1'
#
loop_
_entity.id
_entity.type
_entity.pdbx_description
1 polymer ?
#
loop_
_entity_poly.entity_id
_entity_poly.type
_entity_poly.pdbx_seq_one_letter_code
_entity_poly.pdbx_strand_id
1 'polypeptide(L)'
;LNMSLGDISELTTQILTASAADLANKGPMAELVVGLEMLHHMSPNIRHDLYYWVRHAKNSQAEVDYISSYLQGVVPVEVKADKQGGMKSLWSFMRNRKLHYAIRCSMENFGKFHYVDNEANGEVRHVRICPMYAVANIEEIKQGIEK
;
A
#
# COMPACT_ATOMS: atom_id res chain seq x y z
N LEU A 1 7.47 -13.88 -12.89
CA LEU A 1 7.85 -14.71 -11.73
C LEU A 1 6.72 -15.71 -11.48
N ASN A 2 7.01 -17.01 -11.67
CA ASN A 2 6.11 -18.10 -11.26
C ASN A 2 6.47 -18.47 -9.82
N MET A 3 5.82 -17.82 -8.85
CA MET A 3 5.93 -18.21 -7.44
C MET A 3 4.75 -19.09 -7.07
N SER A 4 5.01 -20.16 -6.33
CA SER A 4 3.97 -21.03 -5.78
C SER A 4 3.34 -20.38 -4.54
N LEU A 5 2.15 -20.83 -4.15
CA LEU A 5 1.50 -20.43 -2.89
C LEU A 5 2.36 -20.69 -1.65
N GLY A 6 3.15 -21.77 -1.67
CA GLY A 6 4.09 -22.09 -0.60
C GLY A 6 5.20 -21.05 -0.48
N ASP A 7 5.73 -20.61 -1.61
CA ASP A 7 6.79 -19.59 -1.66
C ASP A 7 6.31 -18.25 -1.10
N ILE A 8 5.06 -17.85 -1.40
CA ILE A 8 4.44 -16.62 -0.89
C ILE A 8 4.26 -16.71 0.63
N SER A 9 3.76 -17.83 1.14
CA SER A 9 3.57 -18.04 2.58
C SER A 9 4.89 -18.01 3.34
N GLU A 10 5.94 -18.62 2.78
CA GLU A 10 7.28 -18.60 3.37
C GLU A 10 7.87 -17.18 3.41
N LEU A 11 7.75 -16.43 2.30
CA LEU A 11 8.20 -15.05 2.23
C LEU A 11 7.44 -14.14 3.21
N THR A 12 6.13 -14.30 3.31
CA THR A 12 5.32 -13.56 4.28
C THR A 12 5.77 -13.85 5.71
N THR A 13 6.02 -15.13 6.03
CA THR A 13 6.51 -15.53 7.34
C THR A 13 7.89 -14.93 7.63
N GLN A 14 8.80 -14.95 6.66
CA GLN A 14 10.14 -14.37 6.81
C GLN A 14 10.07 -12.86 7.07
N ILE A 15 9.18 -12.12 6.39
CA ILE A 15 8.99 -10.69 6.60
C ILE A 15 8.40 -10.42 7.99
N LEU A 16 7.39 -11.18 8.40
CA LEU A 16 6.74 -11.01 9.70
C LEU A 16 7.64 -11.34 10.90
N THR A 17 8.60 -12.25 10.72
CA THR A 17 9.54 -12.67 11.77
C THR A 17 10.88 -11.93 11.74
N ALA A 18 11.15 -11.15 10.70
CA ALA A 18 12.40 -10.42 10.56
C ALA A 18 12.52 -9.28 11.58
N SER A 19 13.74 -8.99 12.02
CA SER A 19 14.01 -7.82 12.85
C SER A 19 13.82 -6.52 12.05
N ALA A 20 13.61 -5.38 12.75
CA ALA A 20 13.49 -4.07 12.10
C ALA A 20 14.71 -3.72 11.22
N ALA A 21 15.92 -4.16 11.62
CA ALA A 21 17.14 -3.95 10.85
C ALA A 21 17.16 -4.79 9.56
N ASP A 22 16.63 -6.01 9.62
CA ASP A 22 16.50 -6.87 8.44
C ASP A 22 15.42 -6.35 7.47
N LEU A 23 14.38 -5.70 7.98
CA LEU A 23 13.29 -5.15 7.19
C LEU A 23 13.67 -3.87 6.45
N ALA A 24 14.60 -3.06 6.96
CA ALA A 24 15.08 -1.84 6.31
C ALA A 24 15.65 -2.12 4.89
N ASN A 25 16.24 -3.31 4.70
CA ASN A 25 16.77 -3.77 3.40
C ASN A 25 15.75 -4.60 2.58
N LYS A 26 14.54 -4.81 3.10
CA LYS A 26 13.52 -5.68 2.49
C LYS A 26 12.29 -4.92 1.96
N GLY A 27 12.37 -3.60 1.78
CA GLY A 27 11.29 -2.80 1.19
C GLY A 27 10.73 -3.40 -0.08
N PRO A 28 11.56 -3.66 -1.11
CA PRO A 28 11.08 -4.27 -2.37
C PRO A 28 10.47 -5.67 -2.19
N MET A 29 10.92 -6.42 -1.19
CA MET A 29 10.35 -7.73 -0.87
C MET A 29 8.96 -7.59 -0.23
N ALA A 30 8.80 -6.63 0.67
CA ALA A 30 7.50 -6.33 1.27
C ALA A 30 6.47 -5.87 0.22
N GLU A 31 6.89 -5.02 -0.71
CA GLU A 31 6.06 -4.60 -1.84
C GLU A 31 5.64 -5.81 -2.69
N LEU A 32 6.59 -6.68 -3.05
CA LEU A 32 6.28 -7.89 -3.81
C LEU A 32 5.25 -8.78 -3.11
N VAL A 33 5.43 -9.04 -1.82
CA VAL A 33 4.50 -9.87 -1.03
C VAL A 33 3.11 -9.24 -1.00
N VAL A 34 3.00 -7.95 -0.72
CA VAL A 34 1.72 -7.24 -0.71
C VAL A 34 1.04 -7.34 -2.09
N GLY A 35 1.77 -7.12 -3.17
CA GLY A 35 1.23 -7.22 -4.53
C GLY A 35 0.73 -8.62 -4.87
N LEU A 36 1.48 -9.66 -4.50
CA LEU A 36 1.09 -11.05 -4.72
C LEU A 36 -0.14 -11.44 -3.89
N GLU A 37 -0.21 -11.02 -2.63
CA GLU A 37 -1.38 -11.23 -1.78
C GLU A 37 -2.63 -10.52 -2.35
N MET A 38 -2.48 -9.28 -2.82
CA MET A 38 -3.57 -8.56 -3.48
C MET A 38 -4.08 -9.32 -4.71
N LEU A 39 -3.19 -9.81 -5.57
CA LEU A 39 -3.58 -10.59 -6.76
C LEU A 39 -4.23 -11.91 -6.39
N HIS A 40 -3.72 -12.60 -5.38
CA HIS A 40 -4.18 -13.93 -4.99
C HIS A 40 -5.64 -13.90 -4.46
N HIS A 41 -6.01 -12.84 -3.77
CA HIS A 41 -7.35 -12.68 -3.19
C HIS A 41 -8.36 -11.99 -4.12
N MET A 42 -7.95 -11.65 -5.33
CA MET A 42 -8.85 -11.21 -6.39
C MET A 42 -9.60 -12.41 -7.01
N SER A 43 -10.74 -12.15 -7.64
CA SER A 43 -11.55 -13.22 -8.26
C SER A 43 -10.75 -14.00 -9.30
N PRO A 44 -10.66 -15.35 -9.21
CA PRO A 44 -9.90 -16.14 -10.17
C PRO A 44 -10.50 -16.15 -11.59
N ASN A 45 -11.76 -15.72 -11.73
CA ASN A 45 -12.49 -15.72 -12.98
C ASN A 45 -12.36 -14.41 -13.79
N ILE A 46 -11.67 -13.42 -13.26
CA ILE A 46 -11.48 -12.12 -13.88
C ILE A 46 -9.97 -11.84 -13.93
N ARG A 47 -9.48 -11.44 -15.11
CA ARG A 47 -8.10 -10.98 -15.21
C ARG A 47 -7.93 -9.72 -14.36
N HIS A 48 -7.02 -9.78 -13.42
CA HIS A 48 -6.64 -8.65 -12.59
C HIS A 48 -5.22 -8.23 -12.89
N ASP A 49 -5.03 -6.93 -13.00
CA ASP A 49 -3.71 -6.32 -13.18
C ASP A 49 -3.42 -5.46 -11.94
N LEU A 50 -2.18 -5.47 -11.46
CA LEU A 50 -1.72 -4.52 -10.45
C LEU A 50 -1.31 -3.24 -11.14
N TYR A 51 -1.82 -2.14 -10.66
CA TYR A 51 -1.48 -0.81 -11.12
C TYR A 51 -0.60 -0.12 -10.09
N TYR A 52 0.36 0.64 -10.56
CA TYR A 52 1.23 1.50 -9.76
C TYR A 52 1.31 2.87 -10.40
N TRP A 53 1.83 3.84 -9.69
CA TRP A 53 2.01 5.18 -10.23
C TRP A 53 3.44 5.66 -10.06
N VAL A 54 4.02 6.15 -11.14
CA VAL A 54 5.34 6.77 -11.15
C VAL A 54 5.27 8.10 -11.86
N ARG A 55 5.90 9.10 -11.27
CA ARG A 55 6.12 10.41 -11.88
C ARG A 55 7.61 10.66 -12.00
N HIS A 56 8.07 10.82 -13.21
CA HIS A 56 9.41 11.30 -13.50
C HIS A 56 9.38 12.81 -13.73
N ALA A 57 10.03 13.58 -12.87
CA ALA A 57 10.27 15.00 -13.07
C ALA A 57 11.76 15.28 -13.01
N LYS A 58 12.21 16.40 -13.59
CA LYS A 58 13.62 16.81 -13.55
C LYS A 58 14.06 16.86 -12.08
N ASN A 59 14.97 15.97 -11.68
CA ASN A 59 15.52 15.82 -10.33
C ASN A 59 14.56 15.31 -9.23
N SER A 60 13.39 14.74 -9.57
CA SER A 60 12.55 14.06 -8.57
C SER A 60 11.79 12.89 -9.18
N GLN A 61 11.77 11.79 -8.46
CA GLN A 61 10.92 10.65 -8.73
C GLN A 61 9.91 10.53 -7.60
N ALA A 62 8.65 10.33 -7.95
CA ALA A 62 7.59 10.03 -7.00
C ALA A 62 6.89 8.77 -7.45
N GLU A 63 6.58 7.90 -6.50
CA GLU A 63 6.07 6.56 -6.75
C GLU A 63 5.02 6.21 -5.69
N VAL A 64 3.97 5.50 -6.11
CA VAL A 64 3.00 4.85 -5.24
C VAL A 64 2.97 3.38 -5.61
N ASP A 65 3.14 2.51 -4.63
CA ASP A 65 3.42 1.09 -4.85
C ASP A 65 2.27 0.39 -5.56
N TYR A 66 1.02 0.62 -5.13
CA TYR A 66 -0.15 0.04 -5.79
C TYR A 66 -1.32 1.02 -5.84
N ILE A 67 -2.13 0.84 -6.87
CA ILE A 67 -3.40 1.54 -7.05
C ILE A 67 -4.51 0.50 -7.14
N SER A 68 -5.44 0.52 -6.21
CA SER A 68 -6.59 -0.38 -6.19
C SER A 68 -7.86 0.35 -6.57
N SER A 69 -8.77 -0.33 -7.25
CA SER A 69 -10.10 0.21 -7.55
C SER A 69 -10.95 0.30 -6.29
N TYR A 70 -11.74 1.36 -6.16
CA TYR A 70 -12.68 1.53 -5.07
C TYR A 70 -13.88 2.37 -5.53
N LEU A 71 -15.09 1.82 -5.45
CA LEU A 71 -16.31 2.45 -5.98
C LEU A 71 -16.10 2.91 -7.44
N GLN A 72 -16.28 4.19 -7.72
CA GLN A 72 -16.06 4.80 -9.05
C GLN A 72 -14.68 5.46 -9.18
N GLY A 73 -13.77 5.18 -8.26
CA GLY A 73 -12.44 5.78 -8.21
C GLY A 73 -11.35 4.79 -7.87
N VAL A 74 -10.31 5.30 -7.26
CA VAL A 74 -9.13 4.53 -6.84
C VAL A 74 -8.72 4.87 -5.42
N VAL A 75 -8.11 3.88 -4.75
CA VAL A 75 -7.42 4.04 -3.47
C VAL A 75 -5.95 3.67 -3.67
N PRO A 76 -5.01 4.58 -3.40
CA PRO A 76 -3.60 4.26 -3.41
C PRO A 76 -3.24 3.41 -2.19
N VAL A 77 -2.35 2.45 -2.40
CA VAL A 77 -1.81 1.55 -1.38
C VAL A 77 -0.30 1.76 -1.33
N GLU A 78 0.18 2.21 -0.20
CA GLU A 78 1.60 2.42 0.08
C GLU A 78 2.11 1.33 0.99
N VAL A 79 3.23 0.71 0.65
CA VAL A 79 3.87 -0.35 1.45
C VAL A 79 5.07 0.21 2.19
N LYS A 80 5.08 0.07 3.50
CA LYS A 80 6.20 0.48 4.35
C LYS A 80 6.59 -0.64 5.29
N ALA A 81 7.69 -1.31 4.98
CA ALA A 81 8.28 -2.33 5.85
C ALA A 81 8.72 -1.74 7.20
N ASP A 82 9.06 -0.46 7.24
CA ASP A 82 9.48 0.27 8.43
C ASP A 82 8.40 1.27 8.89
N LYS A 83 8.37 1.55 10.20
CA LYS A 83 7.48 2.55 10.82
C LYS A 83 7.79 3.99 10.40
N GLN A 84 9.03 4.29 10.00
CA GLN A 84 9.55 5.65 9.80
C GLN A 84 9.55 6.12 8.34
N GLY A 85 9.00 5.39 7.40
CA GLY A 85 9.00 5.78 5.99
C GLY A 85 8.19 7.05 5.70
N GLY A 86 8.78 8.02 5.02
CA GLY A 86 8.06 9.21 4.54
C GLY A 86 7.05 8.84 3.44
N MET A 87 5.93 9.55 3.39
CA MET A 87 4.83 9.29 2.45
C MET A 87 4.65 10.46 1.45
N LYS A 88 5.73 11.17 1.13
CA LYS A 88 5.68 12.37 0.26
C LYS A 88 5.12 12.08 -1.13
N SER A 89 5.49 10.95 -1.71
CA SER A 89 4.99 10.51 -3.02
C SER A 89 3.48 10.26 -2.99
N LEU A 90 3.02 9.58 -1.94
CA LEU A 90 1.59 9.32 -1.72
C LEU A 90 0.80 10.63 -1.62
N TRP A 91 1.28 11.59 -0.82
CA TRP A 91 0.61 12.90 -0.70
C TRP A 91 0.56 13.64 -2.03
N SER A 92 1.66 13.63 -2.80
CA SER A 92 1.71 14.21 -4.15
C SER A 92 0.70 13.57 -5.10
N PHE A 93 0.59 12.24 -5.07
CA PHE A 93 -0.40 11.51 -5.87
C PHE A 93 -1.83 11.87 -5.47
N MET A 94 -2.14 11.84 -4.18
CA MET A 94 -3.46 12.15 -3.66
C MET A 94 -3.90 13.58 -4.02
N ARG A 95 -2.98 14.57 -3.95
CA ARG A 95 -3.25 15.94 -4.40
C ARG A 95 -3.62 15.98 -5.88
N ASN A 96 -2.76 15.40 -6.72
CA ASN A 96 -2.93 15.42 -8.17
C ASN A 96 -4.23 14.75 -8.63
N ARG A 97 -4.69 13.77 -7.89
CA ARG A 97 -5.91 12.99 -8.20
C ARG A 97 -7.12 13.40 -7.35
N LYS A 98 -6.97 14.37 -6.45
CA LYS A 98 -8.02 14.84 -5.52
C LYS A 98 -8.61 13.69 -4.68
N LEU A 99 -7.74 12.83 -4.17
CA LEU A 99 -8.11 11.67 -3.37
C LEU A 99 -8.03 12.02 -1.88
N HIS A 100 -8.98 11.53 -1.09
CA HIS A 100 -9.04 11.77 0.35
C HIS A 100 -8.65 10.56 1.18
N TYR A 101 -8.64 9.36 0.58
CA TYR A 101 -8.41 8.10 1.27
C TYR A 101 -7.22 7.34 0.69
N ALA A 102 -6.46 6.69 1.57
CA ALA A 102 -5.34 5.83 1.20
C ALA A 102 -5.23 4.66 2.18
N ILE A 103 -4.53 3.60 1.77
CA ILE A 103 -4.15 2.48 2.62
C ILE A 103 -2.63 2.47 2.76
N ARG A 104 -2.14 2.27 3.99
CA ARG A 104 -0.74 1.98 4.29
C ARG A 104 -0.63 0.55 4.76
N CYS A 105 0.06 -0.30 4.01
CA CYS A 105 0.45 -1.63 4.44
C CYS A 105 1.77 -1.55 5.21
N SER A 106 1.79 -1.99 6.45
CA SER A 106 2.99 -1.90 7.30
C SER A 106 3.02 -3.01 8.34
N MET A 107 4.11 -3.04 9.13
CA MET A 107 4.25 -3.95 10.28
C MET A 107 3.47 -3.48 11.53
N GLU A 108 2.78 -2.34 11.44
CA GLU A 108 1.93 -1.84 12.51
C GLU A 108 0.62 -2.62 12.58
N ASN A 109 -0.07 -2.54 13.71
CA ASN A 109 -1.42 -3.08 13.86
C ASN A 109 -2.44 -2.24 13.07
N PHE A 110 -3.68 -2.76 12.95
CA PHE A 110 -4.81 -2.01 12.41
C PHE A 110 -4.94 -0.65 13.08
N GLY A 111 -5.14 0.36 12.27
CA GLY A 111 -5.26 1.73 12.76
C GLY A 111 -5.69 2.69 11.67
N LYS A 112 -5.75 3.95 12.06
CA LYS A 112 -5.98 5.06 11.13
C LYS A 112 -5.28 6.31 11.63
N PHE A 113 -4.89 7.16 10.70
CA PHE A 113 -4.42 8.49 11.01
C PHE A 113 -4.86 9.48 9.94
N HIS A 114 -4.73 10.75 10.27
CA HIS A 114 -5.07 11.85 9.38
C HIS A 114 -3.82 12.68 9.11
N TYR A 115 -3.69 13.12 7.86
CA TYR A 115 -2.66 14.03 7.43
C TYR A 115 -3.31 15.32 6.93
N VAL A 116 -2.91 16.45 7.49
CA VAL A 116 -3.33 17.77 7.02
C VAL A 116 -2.38 18.21 5.91
N ASP A 117 -2.89 18.27 4.70
CA ASP A 117 -2.12 18.59 3.51
C ASP A 117 -2.05 20.12 3.30
N ASN A 118 -1.03 20.74 3.87
CA ASN A 118 -0.85 22.18 3.77
C ASN A 118 -0.59 22.67 2.33
N GLU A 119 -0.07 21.81 1.45
CA GLU A 119 0.09 22.10 0.04
C GLU A 119 -1.23 22.01 -0.75
N ALA A 120 -2.29 21.52 -0.11
CA ALA A 120 -3.65 21.46 -0.63
C ALA A 120 -4.63 22.27 0.25
N ASN A 121 -4.23 23.46 0.68
CA ASN A 121 -5.06 24.37 1.48
C ASN A 121 -5.60 23.74 2.78
N GLY A 122 -4.88 22.81 3.39
CA GLY A 122 -5.28 22.15 4.64
C GLY A 122 -6.29 21.02 4.45
N GLU A 123 -6.43 20.49 3.24
CA GLU A 123 -7.25 19.29 3.04
C GLU A 123 -6.78 18.12 3.90
N VAL A 124 -7.73 17.41 4.50
CA VAL A 124 -7.44 16.25 5.34
C VAL A 124 -7.42 14.99 4.48
N ARG A 125 -6.33 14.24 4.60
CA ARG A 125 -6.17 12.92 4.00
C ARG A 125 -6.32 11.85 5.09
N HIS A 126 -7.11 10.84 4.81
CA HIS A 126 -7.40 9.75 5.73
C HIS A 126 -6.64 8.51 5.30
N VAL A 127 -5.84 7.94 6.20
CA VAL A 127 -5.07 6.74 5.93
C VAL A 127 -5.50 5.63 6.88
N ARG A 128 -5.86 4.49 6.31
CA ARG A 128 -6.04 3.23 7.04
C ARG A 128 -4.73 2.45 7.06
N ILE A 129 -4.37 1.95 8.23
CA ILE A 129 -3.24 1.03 8.37
C ILE A 129 -3.76 -0.39 8.21
N CYS A 130 -3.19 -1.10 7.26
CA CYS A 130 -3.39 -2.52 7.02
C CYS A 130 -2.12 -3.25 7.46
N PRO A 131 -2.16 -4.09 8.50
CA PRO A 131 -1.04 -4.96 8.81
C PRO A 131 -0.68 -5.85 7.61
N MET A 132 0.61 -6.11 7.36
CA MET A 132 1.03 -6.95 6.24
C MET A 132 0.40 -8.35 6.27
N TYR A 133 0.18 -8.92 7.46
CA TYR A 133 -0.48 -10.22 7.60
C TYR A 133 -1.99 -10.20 7.25
N ALA A 134 -2.58 -9.03 7.11
CA ALA A 134 -4.01 -8.85 6.84
C ALA A 134 -4.31 -8.33 5.41
N VAL A 135 -3.29 -8.25 4.55
CA VAL A 135 -3.44 -7.75 3.16
C VAL A 135 -4.44 -8.60 2.36
N ALA A 136 -4.56 -9.88 2.66
CA ALA A 136 -5.61 -10.76 2.12
C ALA A 136 -7.03 -10.19 2.25
N ASN A 137 -7.29 -9.38 3.29
CA ASN A 137 -8.58 -8.76 3.56
C ASN A 137 -8.65 -7.28 3.11
N ILE A 138 -7.78 -6.86 2.20
CA ILE A 138 -7.68 -5.45 1.77
C ILE A 138 -9.00 -4.93 1.19
N GLU A 139 -9.79 -5.79 0.56
CA GLU A 139 -11.11 -5.43 0.02
C GLU A 139 -12.11 -5.04 1.12
N GLU A 140 -12.10 -5.76 2.26
CA GLU A 140 -12.93 -5.42 3.43
C GLU A 140 -12.46 -4.12 4.07
N ILE A 141 -11.15 -3.91 4.14
CA ILE A 141 -10.53 -2.68 4.66
C ILE A 141 -10.94 -1.49 3.80
N LYS A 142 -10.98 -1.62 2.48
CA LYS A 142 -11.47 -0.58 1.56
C LYS A 142 -12.93 -0.23 1.84
N GLN A 143 -13.81 -1.21 2.04
CA GLN A 143 -15.22 -0.97 2.34
C GLN A 143 -15.45 -0.18 3.63
N GLY A 144 -14.52 -0.26 4.58
CA GLY A 144 -14.55 0.48 5.84
C GLY A 144 -13.78 1.80 5.83
N ILE A 145 -13.22 2.22 4.69
CA ILE A 145 -12.24 3.31 4.64
C ILE A 145 -12.87 4.69 4.97
N GLU A 146 -14.15 4.86 4.70
CA GLU A 146 -14.89 6.12 4.94
C GLU A 146 -15.47 6.19 6.37
N LYS A 147 -15.43 5.10 7.12
CA LYS A 147 -15.91 4.99 8.51
C LYS A 147 -14.77 5.21 9.51
#